data_5b4fd3a0a692204394ab4c30d000f445
#
_entry.id   5b4fd3a0a692204394ab4c30d000f445
#
_cell.length_a   1.000
_cell.length_b   1.000
_cell.length_c   1.000
_cell.angle_alpha   90.00
_cell.angle_beta   90.00
_cell.angle_gamma   90.00
#
_symmetry.space_group_name_H-M   'P 1'
#
loop_
_entity.id
_entity.type
_entity.pdbx_description
1 polymer ?
#
loop_
_entity_poly.entity_id
_entity_poly.type
_entity_poly.pdbx_seq_one_letter_code
_entity_poly.pdbx_strand_id
1 'polypeptide(L)'
;MSQRLNALLWKQLLQRSARPNMSLQGQIREMLVSTILDGTLPPGLPIPSSREMAEQLDVARNTVVLAYQQLTDEGYLVSRQRSGYFVNAEMLAGRGLRQATPDAAPALARSAPPDWGRRLCQRPAAQRSIVKPADWQKYPYPFLYGQFDATLFPTADWRECCNKALSVLDIRDWAPDLITRDDELLVQQVRTRVLPRRGVWAAADEVVITVGAQHALFMLADLLMREGTRVGIEEPGYPDARNIFALRTSAIVPLPVDAQGLPVDDRLAGLNYVYATPSHQCPT
;
A
#
# COMPACT_ATOMS: atom_id res chain seq x y z
N MET A 1 33.25 26.21 -5.26
CA MET A 1 33.85 25.42 -4.16
C MET A 1 32.91 24.24 -3.87
N SER A 2 33.31 23.04 -4.31
CA SER A 2 32.50 21.81 -4.10
C SER A 2 32.52 21.46 -2.62
N GLN A 3 31.39 21.56 -1.93
CA GLN A 3 31.23 21.03 -0.58
C GLN A 3 31.30 19.50 -0.65
N ARG A 4 32.46 18.93 -0.40
CA ARG A 4 32.60 17.49 -0.13
C ARG A 4 31.90 17.23 1.20
N LEU A 5 30.88 16.39 1.21
CA LEU A 5 30.28 15.87 2.43
C LEU A 5 31.37 15.21 3.28
N ASN A 6 31.47 15.57 4.56
CA ASN A 6 32.51 15.02 5.44
C ASN A 6 32.09 13.63 5.99
N ALA A 7 33.07 12.90 6.53
CA ALA A 7 32.84 11.54 7.05
C ALA A 7 31.76 11.47 8.13
N LEU A 8 31.61 12.50 8.95
CA LEU A 8 30.56 12.54 9.99
C LEU A 8 29.17 12.56 9.39
N LEU A 9 28.96 13.30 8.32
CA LEU A 9 27.66 13.40 7.63
C LEU A 9 27.31 12.08 6.95
N TRP A 10 28.26 11.39 6.32
CA TRP A 10 28.02 10.07 5.73
C TRP A 10 27.60 9.02 6.77
N LYS A 11 28.25 9.00 7.93
CA LYS A 11 27.86 8.12 9.04
C LYS A 11 26.43 8.41 9.55
N GLN A 12 26.08 9.68 9.68
CA GLN A 12 24.72 10.07 10.09
C GLN A 12 23.67 9.68 9.05
N LEU A 13 23.96 9.84 7.76
CA LEU A 13 23.07 9.42 6.68
C LEU A 13 22.89 7.91 6.68
N LEU A 14 23.95 7.15 6.88
CA LEU A 14 23.88 5.68 6.98
C LEU A 14 23.01 5.24 8.17
N GLN A 15 23.18 5.86 9.32
CA GLN A 15 22.36 5.55 10.52
C GLN A 15 20.88 5.83 10.29
N ARG A 16 20.52 6.90 9.55
CA ARG A 16 19.13 7.22 9.20
C ARG A 16 18.52 6.19 8.24
N SER A 17 19.32 5.58 7.41
CA SER A 17 18.89 4.57 6.43
C SER A 17 18.89 3.15 6.98
N ALA A 18 19.40 2.94 8.21
CA ALA A 18 19.46 1.65 8.85
C ALA A 18 18.06 1.11 9.17
N ARG A 19 17.73 -0.08 8.67
CA ARG A 19 16.48 -0.79 8.98
C ARG A 19 16.80 -2.16 9.58
N PRO A 20 15.99 -2.65 10.52
CA PRO A 20 16.11 -4.03 11.00
C PRO A 20 16.10 -5.01 9.82
N ASN A 21 17.01 -5.98 9.85
CA ASN A 21 17.15 -7.04 8.83
C ASN A 21 17.65 -6.61 7.43
N MET A 22 18.14 -5.38 7.26
CA MET A 22 18.77 -4.95 6.02
C MET A 22 20.28 -5.18 6.06
N SER A 23 20.84 -5.80 5.01
CA SER A 23 22.30 -5.96 4.87
C SER A 23 22.99 -4.60 4.82
N LEU A 24 24.25 -4.53 5.24
CA LEU A 24 25.03 -3.30 5.22
C LEU A 24 25.17 -2.72 3.79
N GLN A 25 25.31 -3.59 2.79
CA GLN A 25 25.25 -3.19 1.37
C GLN A 25 23.92 -2.49 1.04
N GLY A 26 22.80 -3.09 1.47
CA GLY A 26 21.47 -2.51 1.26
C GLY A 26 21.30 -1.16 1.96
N GLN A 27 21.84 -0.99 3.17
CA GLN A 27 21.81 0.27 3.90
C GLN A 27 22.59 1.36 3.18
N ILE A 28 23.78 1.06 2.63
CA ILE A 28 24.59 1.99 1.83
C ILE A 28 23.85 2.36 0.55
N ARG A 29 23.25 1.39 -0.12
CA ARG A 29 22.43 1.64 -1.31
C ARG A 29 21.26 2.58 -0.98
N GLU A 30 20.47 2.28 0.04
CA GLU A 30 19.30 3.08 0.43
C GLU A 30 19.71 4.51 0.84
N MET A 31 20.81 4.66 1.57
CA MET A 31 21.39 5.95 1.93
C MET A 31 21.67 6.79 0.69
N LEU A 32 22.34 6.21 -0.31
CA LEU A 32 22.69 6.93 -1.54
C LEU A 32 21.45 7.24 -2.39
N VAL A 33 20.53 6.31 -2.55
CA VAL A 33 19.28 6.54 -3.26
C VAL A 33 18.49 7.68 -2.62
N SER A 34 18.31 7.66 -1.30
CA SER A 34 17.60 8.72 -0.59
C SER A 34 18.25 10.08 -0.78
N THR A 35 19.59 10.17 -0.64
CA THR A 35 20.32 11.44 -0.79
C THR A 35 20.36 11.96 -2.21
N ILE A 36 20.27 11.08 -3.21
CA ILE A 36 20.11 11.46 -4.62
C ILE A 36 18.69 11.97 -4.87
N LEU A 37 17.67 11.28 -4.36
CA LEU A 37 16.29 11.63 -4.60
C LEU A 37 15.83 12.88 -3.86
N ASP A 38 16.36 13.15 -2.67
CA ASP A 38 16.08 14.39 -1.91
C ASP A 38 16.90 15.61 -2.38
N GLY A 39 17.80 15.41 -3.36
CA GLY A 39 18.61 16.46 -3.95
C GLY A 39 19.87 16.84 -3.15
N THR A 40 20.16 16.17 -2.05
CA THR A 40 21.40 16.38 -1.28
C THR A 40 22.64 16.04 -2.09
N LEU A 41 22.52 15.02 -2.96
CA LEU A 41 23.52 14.65 -3.97
C LEU A 41 23.00 15.04 -5.37
N PRO A 42 23.38 16.21 -5.88
CA PRO A 42 22.86 16.68 -7.17
C PRO A 42 23.38 15.87 -8.36
N PRO A 43 22.65 15.89 -9.48
CA PRO A 43 23.06 15.26 -10.73
C PRO A 43 24.44 15.70 -11.19
N GLY A 44 25.24 14.75 -11.67
CA GLY A 44 26.58 14.99 -12.17
C GLY A 44 27.66 15.23 -11.08
N LEU A 45 27.25 15.19 -9.79
CA LEU A 45 28.21 15.32 -8.70
C LEU A 45 29.09 14.06 -8.60
N PRO A 46 30.42 14.17 -8.44
CA PRO A 46 31.25 13.03 -8.10
C PRO A 46 30.99 12.60 -6.66
N ILE A 47 30.79 11.30 -6.47
CA ILE A 47 30.74 10.71 -5.13
C ILE A 47 32.12 10.18 -4.74
N PRO A 48 32.39 9.97 -3.43
CA PRO A 48 33.65 9.41 -2.98
C PRO A 48 33.95 8.08 -3.67
N SER A 49 35.21 7.79 -3.92
CA SER A 49 35.62 6.48 -4.41
C SER A 49 35.18 5.38 -3.43
N SER A 50 35.07 4.15 -3.91
CA SER A 50 34.70 3.01 -3.03
C SER A 50 35.64 2.84 -1.85
N ARG A 51 36.90 3.25 -1.99
CA ARG A 51 37.90 3.23 -0.93
C ARG A 51 37.64 4.34 0.10
N GLU A 52 37.47 5.58 -0.36
CA GLU A 52 37.17 6.73 0.50
C GLU A 52 35.83 6.55 1.24
N MET A 53 34.78 6.05 0.55
CA MET A 53 33.50 5.81 1.18
C MET A 53 33.61 4.72 2.24
N ALA A 54 34.35 3.66 1.98
CA ALA A 54 34.57 2.58 2.95
C ALA A 54 35.31 3.10 4.21
N GLU A 55 36.30 3.92 4.04
CA GLU A 55 37.02 4.58 5.15
C GLU A 55 36.10 5.52 5.93
N GLN A 56 35.30 6.34 5.24
CA GLN A 56 34.37 7.30 5.88
C GLN A 56 33.24 6.63 6.64
N LEU A 57 32.75 5.48 6.16
CA LEU A 57 31.66 4.72 6.79
C LEU A 57 32.15 3.68 7.80
N ASP A 58 33.47 3.41 7.82
CA ASP A 58 34.09 2.34 8.63
C ASP A 58 33.54 0.95 8.29
N VAL A 59 33.54 0.63 6.99
CA VAL A 59 33.02 -0.63 6.44
C VAL A 59 34.01 -1.28 5.48
N ALA A 60 33.82 -2.57 5.18
CA ALA A 60 34.65 -3.25 4.21
C ALA A 60 34.45 -2.63 2.80
N ARG A 61 35.58 -2.37 2.10
CA ARG A 61 35.57 -1.80 0.74
C ARG A 61 34.66 -2.61 -0.22
N ASN A 62 34.67 -3.93 -0.11
CA ASN A 62 33.89 -4.79 -0.98
C ASN A 62 32.37 -4.57 -0.84
N THR A 63 31.91 -4.22 0.36
CA THR A 63 30.49 -3.87 0.62
C THR A 63 30.08 -2.61 -0.14
N VAL A 64 30.97 -1.61 -0.19
CA VAL A 64 30.75 -0.38 -0.95
C VAL A 64 30.80 -0.64 -2.45
N VAL A 65 31.74 -1.47 -2.92
CA VAL A 65 31.86 -1.84 -4.34
C VAL A 65 30.57 -2.49 -4.84
N LEU A 66 30.02 -3.44 -4.09
CA LEU A 66 28.76 -4.11 -4.45
C LEU A 66 27.58 -3.15 -4.45
N ALA A 67 27.50 -2.23 -3.48
CA ALA A 67 26.46 -1.20 -3.45
C ALA A 67 26.57 -0.25 -4.66
N TYR A 68 27.78 0.17 -5.02
CA TYR A 68 28.02 1.05 -6.16
C TYR A 68 27.72 0.37 -7.49
N GLN A 69 28.07 -0.91 -7.61
CA GLN A 69 27.75 -1.70 -8.80
C GLN A 69 26.25 -1.81 -8.98
N GLN A 70 25.52 -2.17 -7.92
CA GLN A 70 24.06 -2.23 -7.95
C GLN A 70 23.45 -0.87 -8.31
N LEU A 71 23.91 0.23 -7.74
CA LEU A 71 23.43 1.58 -8.07
C LEU A 71 23.76 2.00 -9.52
N THR A 72 24.83 1.47 -10.09
CA THR A 72 25.18 1.70 -11.50
C THR A 72 24.25 0.89 -12.41
N ASP A 73 23.98 -0.36 -12.07
CA ASP A 73 23.04 -1.24 -12.80
C ASP A 73 21.60 -0.69 -12.75
N GLU A 74 21.21 -0.11 -11.61
CA GLU A 74 19.92 0.58 -11.42
C GLU A 74 19.86 1.98 -12.05
N GLY A 75 20.98 2.48 -12.59
CA GLY A 75 21.06 3.76 -13.28
C GLY A 75 21.17 5.01 -12.39
N TYR A 76 21.29 4.86 -11.07
CA TYR A 76 21.51 6.01 -10.17
C TYR A 76 22.92 6.60 -10.28
N LEU A 77 23.91 5.77 -10.56
CA LEU A 77 25.30 6.18 -10.74
C LEU A 77 25.78 5.86 -12.15
N VAL A 78 26.75 6.64 -12.60
CA VAL A 78 27.52 6.35 -13.81
C VAL A 78 29.01 6.28 -13.45
N SER A 79 29.67 5.23 -13.95
CA SER A 79 31.12 5.10 -13.82
C SER A 79 31.80 5.77 -15.01
N ARG A 80 32.79 6.66 -14.74
CA ARG A 80 33.63 7.28 -15.77
C ARG A 80 35.04 6.77 -15.63
N GLN A 81 35.58 6.24 -16.71
CA GLN A 81 36.97 5.73 -16.72
C GLN A 81 37.96 6.78 -16.14
N ARG A 82 38.76 6.36 -15.19
CA ARG A 82 39.77 7.19 -14.49
C ARG A 82 39.22 8.37 -13.69
N SER A 83 37.92 8.61 -13.67
CA SER A 83 37.30 9.75 -12.98
C SER A 83 36.40 9.35 -11.80
N GLY A 84 36.05 8.06 -11.66
CA GLY A 84 35.26 7.57 -10.54
C GLY A 84 33.74 7.46 -10.83
N TYR A 85 32.92 7.55 -9.79
CA TYR A 85 31.50 7.44 -9.86
C TYR A 85 30.79 8.79 -9.73
N PHE A 86 29.75 8.99 -10.49
CA PHE A 86 28.98 10.24 -10.55
C PHE A 86 27.49 9.93 -10.45
N VAL A 87 26.72 10.84 -9.86
CA VAL A 87 25.27 10.79 -9.89
C VAL A 87 24.78 10.95 -11.33
N ASN A 88 23.94 10.02 -11.79
CA ASN A 88 23.44 10.01 -13.17
C ASN A 88 22.49 11.18 -13.42
N ALA A 89 22.91 12.12 -14.26
CA ALA A 89 22.10 13.29 -14.59
C ALA A 89 20.92 12.96 -15.52
N GLU A 90 21.06 11.99 -16.41
CA GLU A 90 20.02 11.64 -17.39
C GLU A 90 18.81 10.99 -16.73
N MET A 91 19.03 10.09 -15.76
CA MET A 91 17.96 9.46 -14.99
C MET A 91 17.12 10.48 -14.23
N LEU A 92 17.73 11.51 -13.68
CA LEU A 92 17.07 12.54 -12.89
C LEU A 92 16.41 13.63 -13.76
N ALA A 93 16.93 13.88 -14.95
CA ALA A 93 16.33 14.82 -15.91
C ALA A 93 14.91 14.42 -16.34
N GLY A 94 14.64 13.12 -16.48
CA GLY A 94 13.33 12.58 -16.81
C GLY A 94 12.30 12.67 -15.67
N ARG A 95 12.74 12.88 -14.42
CA ARG A 95 11.85 12.92 -13.22
C ARG A 95 11.47 14.33 -12.78
N GLY A 96 11.78 15.38 -13.56
CA GLY A 96 11.37 16.76 -13.23
C GLY A 96 11.99 17.33 -11.96
N LEU A 97 13.06 16.73 -11.42
CA LEU A 97 13.90 17.31 -10.36
C LEU A 97 14.80 18.37 -10.98
N ARG A 98 14.20 19.47 -11.45
CA ARG A 98 14.95 20.67 -11.81
C ARG A 98 15.51 21.24 -10.53
N GLN A 99 16.81 21.08 -10.33
CA GLN A 99 17.53 21.90 -9.36
C GLN A 99 17.32 23.37 -9.70
N ALA A 100 16.92 24.13 -8.70
CA ALA A 100 17.04 25.57 -8.72
C ALA A 100 18.52 25.93 -8.72
N THR A 101 19.12 26.10 -9.90
CA THR A 101 20.34 26.89 -10.04
C THR A 101 19.94 28.36 -9.92
N PRO A 102 20.61 29.18 -9.11
CA PRO A 102 20.22 30.58 -8.87
C PRO A 102 20.26 31.49 -10.10
N ASP A 103 20.88 31.09 -11.21
CA ASP A 103 21.20 31.98 -12.32
C ASP A 103 21.00 31.36 -13.72
N ALA A 104 19.84 30.83 -14.04
CA ALA A 104 19.56 30.55 -15.45
C ALA A 104 18.08 30.42 -15.79
N ALA A 105 17.62 31.32 -16.60
CA ALA A 105 16.38 31.42 -17.36
C ALA A 105 15.21 32.12 -16.68
N PRO A 106 14.46 32.96 -17.46
CA PRO A 106 13.26 33.60 -16.94
C PRO A 106 12.28 32.54 -16.45
N ALA A 107 11.90 32.65 -15.21
CA ALA A 107 10.91 31.82 -14.59
C ALA A 107 9.65 31.84 -15.47
N LEU A 108 9.43 30.76 -16.23
CA LEU A 108 8.06 30.41 -16.61
C LEU A 108 7.29 30.44 -15.28
N ALA A 109 6.39 31.39 -15.16
CA ALA A 109 5.65 31.66 -13.94
C ALA A 109 5.23 30.31 -13.35
N ARG A 110 5.76 29.96 -12.19
CA ARG A 110 5.32 28.77 -11.46
C ARG A 110 3.85 28.99 -11.22
N SER A 111 3.03 28.37 -12.03
CA SER A 111 1.60 28.34 -11.76
C SER A 111 1.44 27.86 -10.32
N ALA A 112 0.64 28.55 -9.54
CA ALA A 112 0.36 28.12 -8.18
C ALA A 112 0.01 26.62 -8.18
N PRO A 113 0.47 25.86 -7.21
CA PRO A 113 0.14 24.44 -7.16
C PRO A 113 -1.37 24.27 -7.26
N PRO A 114 -1.85 23.24 -7.98
CA PRO A 114 -3.28 23.03 -8.15
C PRO A 114 -3.98 23.00 -6.79
N ASP A 115 -5.10 23.71 -6.67
CA ASP A 115 -5.95 23.61 -5.49
C ASP A 115 -6.68 22.26 -5.52
N TRP A 116 -6.06 21.26 -4.94
CA TRP A 116 -6.63 19.92 -4.83
C TRP A 116 -7.91 19.91 -3.99
N GLY A 117 -8.07 20.83 -3.04
CA GLY A 117 -9.29 20.96 -2.25
C GLY A 117 -10.54 21.23 -3.09
N ARG A 118 -10.39 21.90 -4.23
CA ARG A 118 -11.47 22.15 -5.19
C ARG A 118 -11.65 21.05 -6.23
N ARG A 119 -10.61 20.24 -6.47
CA ARG A 119 -10.63 19.18 -7.48
C ARG A 119 -11.08 17.83 -6.94
N LEU A 120 -10.89 17.60 -5.64
CA LEU A 120 -11.26 16.36 -4.99
C LEU A 120 -12.75 16.39 -4.63
N CYS A 121 -13.53 15.52 -5.24
CA CYS A 121 -14.93 15.30 -4.89
C CYS A 121 -15.09 14.64 -3.51
N GLN A 122 -14.04 14.00 -3.02
CA GLN A 122 -14.03 13.30 -1.74
C GLN A 122 -12.74 13.60 -0.99
N ARG A 123 -12.84 13.63 0.33
CA ARG A 123 -11.70 13.83 1.24
C ARG A 123 -11.54 12.58 2.12
N PRO A 124 -10.76 11.58 1.72
CA PRO A 124 -10.59 10.35 2.51
C PRO A 124 -10.14 10.60 3.95
N ALA A 125 -9.30 11.62 4.17
CA ALA A 125 -8.84 12.00 5.51
C ALA A 125 -9.96 12.54 6.44
N ALA A 126 -11.11 12.92 5.90
CA ALA A 126 -12.28 13.36 6.68
C ALA A 126 -13.28 12.23 6.96
N GLN A 127 -13.06 11.05 6.40
CA GLN A 127 -13.91 9.89 6.64
C GLN A 127 -13.67 9.31 8.04
N ARG A 128 -14.73 8.73 8.62
CA ARG A 128 -14.60 7.97 9.87
C ARG A 128 -13.72 6.75 9.62
N SER A 129 -12.73 6.53 10.48
CA SER A 129 -11.89 5.33 10.44
C SER A 129 -11.67 4.81 11.87
N ILE A 130 -11.42 3.52 11.98
CA ILE A 130 -10.98 2.93 13.24
C ILE A 130 -9.55 3.39 13.51
N VAL A 131 -9.37 4.22 14.52
CA VAL A 131 -8.04 4.69 14.96
C VAL A 131 -7.48 3.65 15.92
N LYS A 132 -6.36 3.04 15.56
CA LYS A 132 -5.64 2.07 16.39
C LYS A 132 -4.37 2.70 16.94
N PRO A 133 -4.07 2.56 18.25
CA PRO A 133 -2.75 2.88 18.77
C PRO A 133 -1.67 2.10 18.00
N ALA A 134 -0.50 2.70 17.75
CA ALA A 134 0.56 2.05 16.98
C ALA A 134 1.06 0.74 17.62
N ASP A 135 0.92 0.63 18.92
CA ASP A 135 1.34 -0.51 19.73
C ASP A 135 0.18 -1.33 20.31
N TRP A 136 -1.00 -1.26 19.68
CA TRP A 136 -2.21 -1.95 20.16
C TRP A 136 -2.01 -3.46 20.37
N GLN A 137 -1.12 -4.09 19.66
CA GLN A 137 -0.79 -5.53 19.79
C GLN A 137 -0.10 -5.87 21.12
N LYS A 138 0.43 -4.86 21.85
CA LYS A 138 1.04 -5.05 23.17
C LYS A 138 0.02 -5.19 24.28
N TYR A 139 -1.22 -4.81 24.05
CA TYR A 139 -2.29 -4.96 25.01
C TYR A 139 -2.65 -6.45 25.19
N PRO A 140 -2.82 -6.93 26.43
CA PRO A 140 -3.13 -8.34 26.67
C PRO A 140 -4.51 -8.75 26.11
N TYR A 141 -5.43 -7.82 25.95
CA TYR A 141 -6.79 -8.01 25.42
C TYR A 141 -7.12 -6.90 24.41
N PRO A 142 -6.62 -6.98 23.17
CA PRO A 142 -6.81 -5.92 22.19
C PRO A 142 -8.15 -6.06 21.46
N PHE A 143 -9.25 -5.67 22.09
CA PHE A 143 -10.61 -5.69 21.51
C PHE A 143 -10.83 -4.59 20.46
N LEU A 144 -10.05 -4.58 19.38
CA LEU A 144 -10.18 -3.57 18.33
C LEU A 144 -10.96 -4.08 17.11
N TYR A 145 -10.68 -5.31 16.68
CA TYR A 145 -11.39 -6.02 15.60
C TYR A 145 -10.93 -7.48 15.55
N GLY A 146 -11.71 -8.33 14.85
CA GLY A 146 -11.40 -9.74 14.71
C GLY A 146 -10.17 -9.99 13.86
N GLN A 147 -9.00 -10.08 14.50
CA GLN A 147 -7.77 -10.51 13.86
C GLN A 147 -7.44 -11.92 14.33
N PHE A 148 -7.11 -12.80 13.39
CA PHE A 148 -6.69 -14.16 13.75
C PHE A 148 -5.33 -14.16 14.47
N ASP A 149 -5.10 -15.15 15.29
CA ASP A 149 -3.78 -15.40 15.90
C ASP A 149 -2.78 -15.84 14.82
N ALA A 150 -1.76 -15.02 14.58
CA ALA A 150 -0.75 -15.29 13.56
C ALA A 150 0.04 -16.59 13.80
N THR A 151 0.09 -17.07 15.05
CA THR A 151 0.75 -18.35 15.39
C THR A 151 -0.01 -19.56 14.88
N LEU A 152 -1.32 -19.42 14.64
CA LEU A 152 -2.19 -20.47 14.11
C LEU A 152 -2.23 -20.49 12.58
N PHE A 153 -1.55 -19.56 11.92
CA PHE A 153 -1.54 -19.52 10.46
C PHE A 153 -0.77 -20.71 9.88
N PRO A 154 -1.33 -21.49 8.96
CA PRO A 154 -0.70 -22.69 8.41
C PRO A 154 0.42 -22.32 7.41
N THR A 155 1.52 -21.80 7.92
CA THR A 155 2.62 -21.24 7.11
C THR A 155 3.23 -22.25 6.14
N ALA A 156 3.33 -23.53 6.54
CA ALA A 156 3.91 -24.58 5.69
C ALA A 156 3.02 -24.83 4.47
N ASP A 157 1.73 -25.05 4.69
CA ASP A 157 0.74 -25.32 3.63
C ASP A 157 0.60 -24.11 2.70
N TRP A 158 0.59 -22.89 3.27
CA TRP A 158 0.56 -21.66 2.50
C TRP A 158 1.77 -21.52 1.58
N ARG A 159 2.97 -21.79 2.10
CA ARG A 159 4.22 -21.76 1.32
C ARG A 159 4.20 -22.78 0.19
N GLU A 160 3.71 -23.99 0.46
CA GLU A 160 3.58 -25.03 -0.56
C GLU A 160 2.63 -24.58 -1.68
N CYS A 161 1.46 -24.05 -1.32
CA CYS A 161 0.51 -23.50 -2.30
C CYS A 161 1.10 -22.37 -3.13
N CYS A 162 1.83 -21.44 -2.48
CA CYS A 162 2.50 -20.35 -3.20
C CYS A 162 3.56 -20.87 -4.17
N ASN A 163 4.40 -21.81 -3.73
CA ASN A 163 5.44 -22.41 -4.59
C ASN A 163 4.83 -23.12 -5.80
N LYS A 164 3.73 -23.83 -5.60
CA LYS A 164 3.00 -24.48 -6.68
C LYS A 164 2.42 -23.45 -7.66
N ALA A 165 1.70 -22.45 -7.18
CA ALA A 165 1.10 -21.40 -8.01
C ALA A 165 2.14 -20.59 -8.81
N LEU A 166 3.40 -20.54 -8.34
CA LEU A 166 4.52 -19.89 -9.04
C LEU A 166 5.34 -20.85 -9.90
N SER A 167 4.87 -22.09 -10.12
CA SER A 167 5.51 -22.99 -11.06
C SER A 167 5.39 -22.47 -12.51
N VAL A 168 6.35 -22.83 -13.38
CA VAL A 168 6.34 -22.38 -14.77
C VAL A 168 5.07 -22.82 -15.51
N LEU A 169 4.49 -23.94 -15.15
CA LEU A 169 3.25 -24.45 -15.75
C LEU A 169 2.05 -23.62 -15.25
N ASP A 170 1.89 -23.49 -13.94
CA ASP A 170 0.74 -22.78 -13.38
C ASP A 170 0.75 -21.28 -13.74
N ILE A 171 1.94 -20.65 -13.86
CA ILE A 171 2.05 -19.25 -14.33
C ILE A 171 1.45 -19.08 -15.74
N ARG A 172 1.61 -20.06 -16.64
CA ARG A 172 1.03 -19.99 -17.98
C ARG A 172 -0.49 -19.97 -17.98
N ASP A 173 -1.11 -20.57 -16.96
CA ASP A 173 -2.55 -20.66 -16.86
C ASP A 173 -3.18 -19.36 -16.30
N TRP A 174 -2.53 -18.71 -15.35
CA TRP A 174 -3.10 -17.52 -14.70
C TRP A 174 -2.50 -16.17 -15.14
N ALA A 175 -1.33 -16.15 -15.83
CA ALA A 175 -0.72 -14.92 -16.31
C ALA A 175 -1.43 -14.24 -17.50
N PRO A 176 -2.17 -14.97 -18.39
CA PRO A 176 -2.93 -14.31 -19.43
C PRO A 176 -4.04 -13.42 -18.86
N ASP A 177 -4.35 -12.34 -19.58
CA ASP A 177 -5.45 -11.44 -19.23
C ASP A 177 -6.81 -12.11 -19.49
N LEU A 178 -7.44 -12.63 -18.44
CA LEU A 178 -8.73 -13.33 -18.47
C LEU A 178 -9.84 -12.43 -17.95
N ILE A 179 -10.09 -11.30 -18.62
CA ILE A 179 -11.07 -10.28 -18.20
C ILE A 179 -12.53 -10.71 -18.23
N THR A 180 -12.85 -11.86 -18.79
CA THR A 180 -14.24 -12.30 -19.01
C THR A 180 -14.80 -13.17 -17.91
N ARG A 181 -13.95 -13.69 -17.01
CA ARG A 181 -14.37 -14.62 -15.94
C ARG A 181 -13.34 -14.66 -14.80
N ASP A 182 -13.83 -15.02 -13.62
CA ASP A 182 -13.00 -15.29 -12.45
C ASP A 182 -12.25 -16.63 -12.58
N ASP A 183 -11.24 -16.84 -11.73
CA ASP A 183 -10.52 -18.13 -11.67
C ASP A 183 -11.48 -19.29 -11.35
N GLU A 184 -11.64 -20.20 -12.29
CA GLU A 184 -12.60 -21.30 -12.20
C GLU A 184 -12.30 -22.25 -11.03
N LEU A 185 -11.02 -22.50 -10.75
CA LEU A 185 -10.63 -23.38 -9.64
C LEU A 185 -10.97 -22.76 -8.31
N LEU A 186 -10.76 -21.45 -8.13
CA LEU A 186 -11.13 -20.74 -6.92
C LEU A 186 -12.66 -20.73 -6.75
N VAL A 187 -13.41 -20.39 -7.78
CA VAL A 187 -14.88 -20.42 -7.77
C VAL A 187 -15.38 -21.81 -7.37
N GLN A 188 -14.79 -22.88 -7.94
CA GLN A 188 -15.15 -24.24 -7.58
C GLN A 188 -14.85 -24.57 -6.11
N GLN A 189 -13.69 -24.17 -5.58
CA GLN A 189 -13.36 -24.37 -4.16
C GLN A 189 -14.34 -23.64 -3.24
N VAL A 190 -14.68 -22.41 -3.56
CA VAL A 190 -15.66 -21.61 -2.80
C VAL A 190 -17.02 -22.34 -2.80
N ARG A 191 -17.52 -22.74 -3.96
CA ARG A 191 -18.83 -23.40 -4.11
C ARG A 191 -18.92 -24.75 -3.41
N THR A 192 -17.86 -25.55 -3.47
CA THR A 192 -17.91 -26.94 -3.00
C THR A 192 -17.43 -27.10 -1.56
N ARG A 193 -16.62 -26.20 -1.03
CA ARG A 193 -16.01 -26.34 0.29
C ARG A 193 -16.36 -25.23 1.28
N VAL A 194 -16.61 -24.01 0.82
CA VAL A 194 -16.87 -22.88 1.72
C VAL A 194 -18.36 -22.67 1.90
N LEU A 195 -19.10 -22.47 0.81
CA LEU A 195 -20.52 -22.13 0.85
C LEU A 195 -21.39 -23.22 1.51
N PRO A 196 -21.22 -24.54 1.20
CA PRO A 196 -22.06 -25.57 1.81
C PRO A 196 -21.95 -25.64 3.33
N ARG A 197 -20.76 -25.32 3.89
CA ARG A 197 -20.55 -25.26 5.36
C ARG A 197 -21.31 -24.09 6.02
N ARG A 198 -21.79 -23.16 5.23
CA ARG A 198 -22.60 -22.02 5.64
C ARG A 198 -24.06 -22.15 5.25
N GLY A 199 -24.46 -23.31 4.74
CA GLY A 199 -25.83 -23.56 4.27
C GLY A 199 -26.19 -22.80 2.98
N VAL A 200 -25.19 -22.37 2.21
CA VAL A 200 -25.37 -21.62 0.96
C VAL A 200 -25.04 -22.54 -0.23
N TRP A 201 -25.91 -22.51 -1.23
CA TRP A 201 -25.74 -23.26 -2.50
C TRP A 201 -25.78 -22.26 -3.64
N ALA A 202 -24.75 -22.23 -4.48
CA ALA A 202 -24.64 -21.31 -5.60
C ALA A 202 -24.15 -22.00 -6.87
N ALA A 203 -24.62 -21.57 -8.03
CA ALA A 203 -24.08 -21.88 -9.33
C ALA A 203 -22.75 -21.13 -9.55
N ALA A 204 -21.99 -21.47 -10.59
CA ALA A 204 -20.67 -20.85 -10.80
C ALA A 204 -20.78 -19.35 -11.17
N ASP A 205 -21.81 -19.00 -11.90
CA ASP A 205 -22.16 -17.65 -12.33
C ASP A 205 -22.81 -16.78 -11.25
N GLU A 206 -23.10 -17.37 -10.09
CA GLU A 206 -23.58 -16.66 -8.91
C GLU A 206 -22.45 -16.30 -7.91
N VAL A 207 -21.20 -16.62 -8.25
CA VAL A 207 -20.02 -16.35 -7.42
C VAL A 207 -19.10 -15.38 -8.16
N VAL A 208 -18.82 -14.23 -7.52
CA VAL A 208 -17.87 -13.24 -8.02
C VAL A 208 -16.71 -13.12 -7.05
N ILE A 209 -15.49 -13.21 -7.56
CA ILE A 209 -14.27 -13.07 -6.78
C ILE A 209 -13.87 -11.59 -6.72
N THR A 210 -13.64 -11.09 -5.52
CA THR A 210 -13.27 -9.69 -5.30
C THR A 210 -11.98 -9.55 -4.49
N VAL A 211 -11.34 -8.39 -4.55
CA VAL A 211 -10.14 -8.07 -3.75
C VAL A 211 -10.61 -7.67 -2.34
N GLY A 212 -11.18 -8.63 -1.62
CA GLY A 212 -11.68 -8.46 -0.26
C GLY A 212 -13.09 -7.84 -0.16
N ALA A 213 -13.64 -7.84 1.07
CA ALA A 213 -15.02 -7.42 1.34
C ALA A 213 -15.28 -5.94 1.02
N GLN A 214 -14.32 -5.05 1.23
CA GLN A 214 -14.48 -3.62 0.91
C GLN A 214 -14.67 -3.40 -0.60
N HIS A 215 -13.95 -4.15 -1.43
CA HIS A 215 -14.14 -4.11 -2.88
C HIS A 215 -15.52 -4.61 -3.28
N ALA A 216 -15.98 -5.71 -2.69
CA ALA A 216 -17.34 -6.21 -2.92
C ALA A 216 -18.41 -5.18 -2.53
N LEU A 217 -18.28 -4.55 -1.36
CA LEU A 217 -19.19 -3.50 -0.91
C LEU A 217 -19.18 -2.28 -1.84
N PHE A 218 -18.00 -1.89 -2.33
CA PHE A 218 -17.88 -0.78 -3.28
C PHE A 218 -18.59 -1.10 -4.60
N MET A 219 -18.37 -2.29 -5.16
CA MET A 219 -19.04 -2.74 -6.40
C MET A 219 -20.55 -2.80 -6.23
N LEU A 220 -21.04 -3.35 -5.11
CA LEU A 220 -22.46 -3.40 -4.81
C LEU A 220 -23.06 -2.01 -4.65
N ALA A 221 -22.36 -1.10 -3.96
CA ALA A 221 -22.82 0.28 -3.83
C ALA A 221 -22.88 1.00 -5.19
N ASP A 222 -21.90 0.75 -6.06
CA ASP A 222 -21.87 1.34 -7.40
C ASP A 222 -23.01 0.84 -8.29
N LEU A 223 -23.32 -0.45 -8.22
CA LEU A 223 -24.38 -1.08 -8.99
C LEU A 223 -25.79 -0.76 -8.49
N LEU A 224 -25.98 -0.73 -7.17
CA LEU A 224 -27.32 -0.76 -6.56
C LEU A 224 -27.77 0.59 -5.99
N MET A 225 -26.83 1.53 -5.80
CA MET A 225 -27.13 2.78 -5.09
C MET A 225 -26.95 4.00 -5.99
N ARG A 226 -27.83 4.98 -5.80
CA ARG A 226 -27.77 6.31 -6.39
C ARG A 226 -28.20 7.33 -5.35
N GLU A 227 -28.06 8.61 -5.63
CA GLU A 227 -28.55 9.64 -4.72
C GLU A 227 -30.05 9.45 -4.44
N GLY A 228 -30.40 9.50 -3.15
CA GLY A 228 -31.75 9.21 -2.66
C GLY A 228 -32.04 7.74 -2.32
N THR A 229 -31.14 6.78 -2.65
CA THR A 229 -31.26 5.40 -2.19
C THR A 229 -31.10 5.34 -0.67
N ARG A 230 -32.13 4.89 0.03
CA ARG A 230 -32.13 4.79 1.50
C ARG A 230 -31.48 3.49 1.96
N VAL A 231 -30.36 3.60 2.67
CA VAL A 231 -29.60 2.45 3.16
C VAL A 231 -29.55 2.47 4.68
N GLY A 232 -30.13 1.45 5.30
CA GLY A 232 -30.00 1.21 6.74
C GLY A 232 -28.66 0.56 7.05
N ILE A 233 -27.99 1.03 8.10
CA ILE A 233 -26.74 0.47 8.58
C ILE A 233 -26.73 0.41 10.10
N GLU A 234 -26.24 -0.68 10.67
CA GLU A 234 -26.08 -0.84 12.11
C GLU A 234 -25.33 0.34 12.74
N GLU A 235 -25.79 0.80 13.91
CA GLU A 235 -25.14 1.83 14.72
C GLU A 235 -25.12 1.40 16.20
N PRO A 236 -23.93 1.11 16.79
CA PRO A 236 -22.63 1.09 16.13
C PRO A 236 -22.52 0.02 15.05
N GLY A 237 -21.67 0.25 14.04
CA GLY A 237 -21.50 -0.64 12.90
C GLY A 237 -20.16 -0.43 12.19
N TYR A 238 -19.95 -1.12 11.10
CA TYR A 238 -18.69 -1.08 10.34
C TYR A 238 -18.49 0.26 9.62
N PRO A 239 -17.51 1.10 10.04
CA PRO A 239 -17.35 2.44 9.50
C PRO A 239 -17.03 2.49 8.00
N ASP A 240 -16.24 1.53 7.49
CA ASP A 240 -15.84 1.53 6.09
C ASP A 240 -17.02 1.23 5.16
N ALA A 241 -17.96 0.37 5.57
CA ALA A 241 -19.20 0.17 4.82
C ALA A 241 -20.01 1.48 4.72
N ARG A 242 -20.13 2.22 5.83
CA ARG A 242 -20.78 3.53 5.85
C ARG A 242 -20.09 4.52 4.93
N ASN A 243 -18.76 4.57 4.96
CA ASN A 243 -17.98 5.44 4.09
C ASN A 243 -18.19 5.10 2.62
N ILE A 244 -18.18 3.81 2.26
CA ILE A 244 -18.40 3.32 0.90
C ILE A 244 -19.79 3.72 0.40
N PHE A 245 -20.84 3.49 1.19
CA PHE A 245 -22.20 3.82 0.80
C PHE A 245 -22.41 5.34 0.68
N ALA A 246 -21.76 6.12 1.56
CA ALA A 246 -21.79 7.59 1.49
C ALA A 246 -21.19 8.18 0.21
N LEU A 247 -20.46 7.39 -0.57
CA LEU A 247 -19.99 7.79 -1.90
C LEU A 247 -21.11 7.85 -2.93
N ARG A 248 -22.25 7.19 -2.68
CA ARG A 248 -23.36 7.03 -3.64
C ARG A 248 -24.66 7.69 -3.18
N THR A 249 -24.88 7.77 -1.87
CA THR A 249 -26.10 8.34 -1.31
C THR A 249 -25.85 9.09 -0.02
N SER A 250 -26.56 10.19 0.17
CA SER A 250 -26.61 10.91 1.44
C SER A 250 -27.65 10.31 2.41
N ALA A 251 -28.56 9.45 1.92
CA ALA A 251 -29.68 8.89 2.68
C ALA A 251 -29.31 7.63 3.48
N ILE A 252 -28.25 7.72 4.28
CA ILE A 252 -27.83 6.64 5.18
C ILE A 252 -28.58 6.76 6.50
N VAL A 253 -29.33 5.71 6.86
CA VAL A 253 -30.15 5.66 8.05
C VAL A 253 -29.45 4.79 9.11
N PRO A 254 -29.05 5.36 10.26
CA PRO A 254 -28.50 4.57 11.35
C PRO A 254 -29.60 3.69 11.99
N LEU A 255 -29.28 2.43 12.19
CA LEU A 255 -30.15 1.44 12.81
C LEU A 255 -29.52 1.02 14.14
N PRO A 256 -29.99 1.53 15.29
CA PRO A 256 -29.45 1.13 16.59
C PRO A 256 -29.60 -0.35 16.83
N VAL A 257 -28.53 -0.99 17.30
CA VAL A 257 -28.51 -2.40 17.72
C VAL A 257 -28.71 -2.50 19.23
N ASP A 258 -29.31 -3.58 19.68
CA ASP A 258 -29.49 -3.91 21.09
C ASP A 258 -28.70 -5.18 21.49
N ALA A 259 -28.93 -5.69 22.67
CA ALA A 259 -28.27 -6.90 23.18
C ALA A 259 -28.59 -8.17 22.36
N GLN A 260 -29.58 -8.13 21.48
CA GLN A 260 -30.00 -9.24 20.62
C GLN A 260 -29.61 -9.00 19.13
N GLY A 261 -28.97 -7.87 18.84
CA GLY A 261 -28.56 -7.48 17.50
C GLY A 261 -29.44 -6.39 16.89
N LEU A 262 -29.65 -6.44 15.58
CA LEU A 262 -30.49 -5.49 14.86
C LEU A 262 -31.97 -5.84 15.03
N PRO A 263 -32.79 -5.02 15.71
CA PRO A 263 -34.23 -5.26 15.80
C PRO A 263 -34.93 -5.18 14.44
N VAL A 264 -35.82 -6.12 14.18
CA VAL A 264 -36.69 -6.16 12.98
C VAL A 264 -37.98 -5.46 13.32
N ASP A 265 -38.10 -4.18 13.04
CA ASP A 265 -39.24 -3.32 13.34
C ASP A 265 -39.53 -2.29 12.23
N ASP A 266 -40.45 -1.37 12.48
CA ASP A 266 -40.89 -0.36 11.50
C ASP A 266 -39.81 0.56 11.01
N ARG A 267 -38.65 0.65 11.68
CA ARG A 267 -37.48 1.43 11.22
C ARG A 267 -36.89 0.91 9.91
N LEU A 268 -37.13 -0.37 9.60
CA LEU A 268 -36.72 -0.96 8.33
C LEU A 268 -37.67 -0.60 7.18
N ALA A 269 -38.85 -0.09 7.50
CA ALA A 269 -39.85 0.28 6.49
C ALA A 269 -39.33 1.42 5.61
N GLY A 270 -39.48 1.27 4.29
CA GLY A 270 -39.05 2.26 3.31
C GLY A 270 -37.55 2.37 3.09
N LEU A 271 -36.72 1.46 3.65
CA LEU A 271 -35.33 1.29 3.24
C LEU A 271 -35.28 0.48 1.94
N ASN A 272 -34.34 0.85 1.06
CA ASN A 272 -34.06 0.08 -0.14
C ASN A 272 -33.13 -1.10 0.18
N TYR A 273 -32.15 -0.86 1.06
CA TYR A 273 -31.16 -1.86 1.48
C TYR A 273 -30.88 -1.73 2.97
N VAL A 274 -30.52 -2.87 3.59
CA VAL A 274 -30.00 -2.93 4.96
C VAL A 274 -28.66 -3.63 4.94
N TYR A 275 -27.67 -3.01 5.55
CA TYR A 275 -26.37 -3.62 5.80
C TYR A 275 -26.29 -4.03 7.27
N ALA A 276 -26.06 -5.31 7.50
CA ALA A 276 -25.93 -5.91 8.82
C ALA A 276 -24.76 -6.90 8.85
N THR A 277 -24.24 -7.16 10.05
CA THR A 277 -23.14 -8.09 10.32
C THR A 277 -23.55 -9.18 11.32
N PRO A 278 -24.48 -10.08 10.94
CA PRO A 278 -25.21 -10.92 11.91
C PRO A 278 -24.36 -11.94 12.66
N SER A 279 -23.23 -12.38 12.09
CA SER A 279 -22.35 -13.36 12.75
C SER A 279 -21.27 -12.70 13.63
N HIS A 280 -20.85 -11.51 13.26
CA HIS A 280 -19.74 -10.79 13.87
C HIS A 280 -20.05 -9.30 13.82
N GLN A 281 -21.05 -8.91 14.64
CA GLN A 281 -21.46 -7.52 14.74
C GLN A 281 -20.25 -6.64 15.15
N CYS A 282 -20.08 -5.50 14.50
CA CYS A 282 -19.00 -4.57 14.79
C CYS A 282 -19.54 -3.40 15.62
N PRO A 283 -19.02 -3.15 16.82
CA PRO A 283 -17.82 -3.72 17.49
C PRO A 283 -18.14 -4.81 18.55
N THR A 284 -19.35 -5.31 18.70
CA THR A 284 -19.78 -6.16 19.82
C THR A 284 -20.03 -7.62 19.45
#